data_0d237b83ee3d752f833c1d4937f0d5bb
#
_entry.id   0d237b83ee3d752f833c1d4937f0d5bb
#
_cell.length_a   1.000
_cell.length_b   1.000
_cell.length_c   1.000
_cell.angle_alpha   90.00
_cell.angle_beta   90.00
_cell.angle_gamma   90.00
#
_symmetry.space_group_name_H-M   'P 1'
#
loop_
_entity.id
_entity.type
_entity.pdbx_description
1 polymer ?
#
loop_
_entity_poly.entity_id
_entity_poly.type
_entity_poly.pdbx_seq_one_letter_code
_entity_poly.pdbx_strand_id
1 'polypeptide(L)'
;MYVIGETNLESHGTWQKLGADGSDKWTLPGARPEWRENVLARAEAMLERDKNHPAILIWSCGNESHGGKTLWEMSEYFRHTDPSRLVHYEGIFWNREYPATSDMESQMYTPVADIKKFLAEHPEKPFIMCEYSHAMGNSNGGITDYTEYAYEEPLYQGGFIWEYMDHGIAVTEPDGKPGFAYGGDFGDRPTDREFCVDGLVLPDRRNTPKMDAVKAAYAPLKITLTDTEAVIENRNLFTDLNAYDLVFASSVNGKPERRAVLRADCAPGKTVHIVFPFALPETGLSCMTITAIQRAALPGITAGYEAAFGQVWHDHTTARLTLPAPQLVEMDYNIGVKGEGFEYIFSRGKGLVSIRYNGVQLLDDTVRPNFWRAPTNNDEGCAEPFASAFWKTAGLYARCDNLTAEAKGEFVTVRANYTLPDGQTLPIDFAIDGAGRCDITMTWQGEHTELPEFGLLFPLRRELTEVSYLGLGPRETTADRTAGGKMGVWNYNVRQDFAQYTPVYPQECGSRTGVYSATVTGSIPGIGFAGDGMTFSALPYTPHELENARHLYELPRDDSKTVVRCAAFQRGVGGDNSWGAKPHADTCFAVEKGTSFRFMIQK
;
A
#
# COMPACT_ATOMS: atom_id res chain seq x y z
N MET A 1 11.97 20.99 11.76
CA MET A 1 10.58 20.49 11.68
C MET A 1 9.68 21.57 12.30
N TYR A 2 8.59 21.91 11.65
CA TYR A 2 7.57 22.81 12.16
C TYR A 2 6.57 22.01 13.01
N VAL A 3 6.00 22.65 14.01
CA VAL A 3 5.13 21.99 15.00
C VAL A 3 3.86 22.83 15.17
N ILE A 4 2.72 22.16 15.29
CA ILE A 4 1.50 22.71 15.87
C ILE A 4 1.43 22.18 17.31
N GLY A 5 1.41 23.09 18.28
CA GLY A 5 1.20 22.73 19.69
C GLY A 5 -0.29 22.66 19.98
N GLU A 6 -0.78 21.50 20.42
CA GLU A 6 -2.20 21.30 20.68
C GLU A 6 -2.49 21.03 22.15
N THR A 7 -3.57 21.61 22.65
CA THR A 7 -4.03 21.37 24.02
C THR A 7 -4.64 19.97 24.16
N ASN A 8 -4.61 19.44 25.35
CA ASN A 8 -5.21 18.15 25.69
C ASN A 8 -6.74 18.24 25.90
N LEU A 9 -7.42 19.06 25.08
CA LEU A 9 -8.87 19.18 25.07
C LEU A 9 -9.46 18.26 24.02
N GLU A 10 -10.24 17.29 24.46
CA GLU A 10 -10.99 16.41 23.60
C GLU A 10 -12.29 15.97 24.28
N SER A 11 -13.41 16.01 23.53
CA SER A 11 -14.73 15.64 24.03
C SER A 11 -15.60 14.97 22.97
N HIS A 12 -14.97 14.24 22.06
CA HIS A 12 -15.54 13.58 20.87
C HIS A 12 -16.87 12.87 21.17
N GLY A 13 -16.92 12.00 22.16
CA GLY A 13 -18.13 11.23 22.48
C GLY A 13 -19.35 12.08 22.90
N THR A 14 -19.18 13.37 23.16
CA THR A 14 -20.29 14.25 23.54
C THR A 14 -21.05 14.81 22.36
N TRP A 15 -20.39 15.18 21.27
CA TRP A 15 -21.07 15.73 20.09
C TRP A 15 -21.66 14.63 19.19
N GLN A 16 -21.18 13.42 19.27
CA GLN A 16 -21.83 12.27 18.62
C GLN A 16 -23.26 12.02 19.09
N LYS A 17 -23.64 12.62 20.22
CA LYS A 17 -25.01 12.57 20.77
C LYS A 17 -25.86 13.76 20.35
N LEU A 18 -25.48 14.52 19.30
CA LEU A 18 -26.37 15.49 18.71
C LEU A 18 -27.69 14.80 18.36
N GLY A 19 -28.78 15.24 18.98
CA GLY A 19 -30.09 14.64 18.80
C GLY A 19 -30.60 14.79 17.36
N ALA A 20 -31.57 13.99 16.97
CA ALA A 20 -32.20 14.08 15.65
C ALA A 20 -32.85 15.47 15.40
N ASP A 21 -33.06 16.27 16.44
CA ASP A 21 -33.53 17.65 16.40
C ASP A 21 -32.39 18.68 16.28
N GLY A 22 -31.13 18.22 16.15
CA GLY A 22 -29.96 19.08 16.07
C GLY A 22 -29.60 19.76 17.40
N SER A 23 -30.17 19.32 18.54
CA SER A 23 -29.90 19.96 19.81
C SER A 23 -28.46 19.65 20.28
N ASP A 24 -27.76 20.70 20.73
CA ASP A 24 -26.40 20.66 21.29
C ASP A 24 -26.40 20.41 22.81
N LYS A 25 -27.53 19.95 23.35
CA LYS A 25 -27.77 19.77 24.79
C LYS A 25 -26.66 18.99 25.51
N TRP A 26 -26.03 18.05 24.83
CA TRP A 26 -25.01 17.16 25.40
C TRP A 26 -23.58 17.49 24.92
N THR A 27 -23.42 18.47 24.02
CA THR A 27 -22.11 18.80 23.47
C THR A 27 -21.24 19.58 24.43
N LEU A 28 -19.93 19.29 24.43
CA LEU A 28 -18.93 19.94 25.26
C LEU A 28 -17.76 20.42 24.42
N PRO A 29 -17.10 21.54 24.77
CA PRO A 29 -17.54 22.51 25.75
C PRO A 29 -18.62 23.46 25.21
N GLY A 30 -18.77 23.65 23.89
CA GLY A 30 -19.74 24.53 23.27
C GLY A 30 -19.72 25.95 23.84
N ALA A 31 -20.90 26.46 24.23
CA ALA A 31 -21.05 27.76 24.89
C ALA A 31 -21.29 27.65 26.40
N ARG A 32 -20.91 26.53 27.02
CA ARG A 32 -21.22 26.24 28.45
C ARG A 32 -20.26 26.94 29.38
N PRO A 33 -20.74 27.92 30.18
CA PRO A 33 -19.88 28.73 31.04
C PRO A 33 -19.19 27.92 32.16
N GLU A 34 -19.79 26.80 32.60
CA GLU A 34 -19.21 25.93 33.62
C GLU A 34 -17.92 25.22 33.21
N TRP A 35 -17.65 25.11 31.89
CA TRP A 35 -16.43 24.51 31.35
C TRP A 35 -15.34 25.54 31.03
N ARG A 36 -15.67 26.83 31.01
CA ARG A 36 -14.79 27.91 30.56
C ARG A 36 -13.43 27.92 31.30
N GLU A 37 -13.44 27.85 32.60
CA GLU A 37 -12.19 27.87 33.40
C GLU A 37 -11.30 26.65 33.10
N ASN A 38 -11.90 25.45 32.95
CA ASN A 38 -11.16 24.25 32.62
C ASN A 38 -10.51 24.36 31.24
N VAL A 39 -11.23 24.88 30.24
CA VAL A 39 -10.73 25.07 28.87
C VAL A 39 -9.58 26.07 28.82
N LEU A 40 -9.72 27.22 29.49
CA LEU A 40 -8.68 28.25 29.54
C LEU A 40 -7.43 27.76 30.31
N ALA A 41 -7.60 27.00 31.40
CA ALA A 41 -6.48 26.45 32.16
C ALA A 41 -5.63 25.48 31.30
N ARG A 42 -6.22 24.74 30.34
CA ARG A 42 -5.49 23.89 29.39
C ARG A 42 -4.63 24.73 28.46
N ALA A 43 -5.18 25.81 27.93
CA ALA A 43 -4.44 26.74 27.07
C ALA A 43 -3.27 27.38 27.81
N GLU A 44 -3.51 27.89 29.02
CA GLU A 44 -2.49 28.48 29.89
C GLU A 44 -1.36 27.49 30.20
N ALA A 45 -1.72 26.27 30.62
CA ALA A 45 -0.74 25.24 30.95
C ALA A 45 0.17 24.87 29.77
N MET A 46 -0.40 24.70 28.58
CA MET A 46 0.37 24.40 27.37
C MET A 46 1.25 25.60 26.96
N LEU A 47 0.68 26.79 26.88
CA LEU A 47 1.41 27.98 26.44
C LEU A 47 2.58 28.26 27.40
N GLU A 48 2.36 28.28 28.72
CA GLU A 48 3.41 28.52 29.69
C GLU A 48 4.54 27.48 29.65
N ARG A 49 4.21 26.22 29.41
CA ARG A 49 5.20 25.15 29.25
C ARG A 49 6.01 25.29 27.95
N ASP A 50 5.36 25.65 26.83
CA ASP A 50 5.90 25.42 25.49
C ASP A 50 6.26 26.72 24.74
N LYS A 51 5.93 27.91 25.21
CA LYS A 51 6.15 29.20 24.54
C LYS A 51 7.59 29.49 24.11
N ASN A 52 8.58 28.86 24.76
CA ASN A 52 9.99 29.01 24.44
C ASN A 52 10.49 28.05 23.35
N HIS A 53 9.62 27.22 22.77
CA HIS A 53 9.97 26.34 21.67
C HIS A 53 9.74 27.00 20.31
N PRO A 54 10.79 27.45 19.59
CA PRO A 54 10.63 28.19 18.32
C PRO A 54 10.13 27.30 17.17
N ALA A 55 10.13 25.98 17.32
CA ALA A 55 9.58 25.06 16.35
C ALA A 55 8.05 25.12 16.29
N ILE A 56 7.39 25.55 17.35
CA ILE A 56 5.93 25.71 17.39
C ILE A 56 5.57 26.99 16.64
N LEU A 57 4.82 26.86 15.56
CA LEU A 57 4.36 27.98 14.74
C LEU A 57 2.89 28.31 14.96
N ILE A 58 2.11 27.37 15.45
CA ILE A 58 0.66 27.45 15.58
C ILE A 58 0.25 26.86 16.93
N TRP A 59 -0.66 27.51 17.63
CA TRP A 59 -1.37 26.98 18.81
C TRP A 59 -2.70 26.39 18.38
N SER A 60 -2.97 25.12 18.73
CA SER A 60 -4.24 24.46 18.49
C SER A 60 -5.08 24.38 19.76
N CYS A 61 -6.36 24.69 19.62
CA CYS A 61 -7.31 24.72 20.76
C CYS A 61 -7.70 23.33 21.27
N GLY A 62 -7.39 22.26 20.54
CA GLY A 62 -7.74 20.90 20.89
C GLY A 62 -8.30 20.11 19.72
N ASN A 63 -8.83 18.93 20.02
CA ASN A 63 -9.33 17.96 19.06
C ASN A 63 -10.80 17.63 19.31
N GLU A 64 -11.57 17.45 18.25
CA GLU A 64 -12.93 16.88 18.19
C GLU A 64 -13.86 17.31 19.34
N SER A 65 -13.77 18.56 19.74
CA SER A 65 -14.63 19.21 20.74
C SER A 65 -15.59 20.18 20.07
N HIS A 66 -16.85 20.15 20.46
CA HIS A 66 -17.85 20.98 19.81
C HIS A 66 -17.54 22.48 19.96
N GLY A 67 -17.38 23.15 18.82
CA GLY A 67 -17.08 24.59 18.73
C GLY A 67 -18.14 25.45 19.41
N GLY A 68 -17.77 26.68 19.76
CA GLY A 68 -18.66 27.63 20.41
C GLY A 68 -17.88 28.72 21.13
N LYS A 69 -18.59 29.50 21.93
CA LYS A 69 -18.04 30.66 22.65
C LYS A 69 -16.81 30.30 23.49
N THR A 70 -16.81 29.15 24.16
CA THR A 70 -15.73 28.75 25.07
C THR A 70 -14.41 28.52 24.32
N LEU A 71 -14.44 27.86 23.16
CA LEU A 71 -13.26 27.66 22.31
C LEU A 71 -12.83 28.94 21.60
N TRP A 72 -13.79 29.81 21.24
CA TRP A 72 -13.46 31.14 20.75
C TRP A 72 -12.70 31.96 21.80
N GLU A 73 -13.17 31.99 23.06
CA GLU A 73 -12.46 32.66 24.15
C GLU A 73 -11.06 32.06 24.41
N MET A 74 -10.89 30.75 24.22
CA MET A 74 -9.59 30.09 24.26
C MET A 74 -8.66 30.58 23.14
N SER A 75 -9.17 30.70 21.92
CA SER A 75 -8.38 31.22 20.81
C SER A 75 -7.97 32.69 21.03
N GLU A 76 -8.85 33.51 21.58
CA GLU A 76 -8.54 34.89 21.93
C GLU A 76 -7.49 34.96 23.05
N TYR A 77 -7.50 34.04 24.02
CA TYR A 77 -6.45 33.93 25.04
C TYR A 77 -5.07 33.71 24.37
N PHE A 78 -4.95 32.79 23.42
CA PHE A 78 -3.69 32.57 22.69
C PHE A 78 -3.25 33.84 21.94
N ARG A 79 -4.14 34.46 21.16
CA ARG A 79 -3.82 35.66 20.36
C ARG A 79 -3.40 36.83 21.23
N HIS A 80 -4.04 36.99 22.38
CA HIS A 80 -3.70 38.06 23.31
C HIS A 80 -2.35 37.83 24.02
N THR A 81 -2.08 36.59 24.42
CA THR A 81 -0.89 36.25 25.22
C THR A 81 0.34 36.03 24.35
N ASP A 82 0.18 35.45 23.17
CA ASP A 82 1.25 35.21 22.18
C ASP A 82 0.82 35.61 20.75
N PRO A 83 0.83 36.89 20.42
CA PRO A 83 0.42 37.39 19.12
C PRO A 83 1.40 37.03 17.98
N SER A 84 2.49 36.36 18.27
CA SER A 84 3.50 35.97 17.29
C SER A 84 3.16 34.68 16.55
N ARG A 85 2.19 33.91 17.03
CA ARG A 85 1.78 32.62 16.46
C ARG A 85 0.33 32.61 16.03
N LEU A 86 0.03 31.82 15.00
CA LEU A 86 -1.33 31.58 14.54
C LEU A 86 -2.08 30.65 15.49
N VAL A 87 -3.41 30.70 15.41
CA VAL A 87 -4.30 29.82 16.19
C VAL A 87 -5.08 28.92 15.25
N HIS A 88 -5.10 27.63 15.57
CA HIS A 88 -5.79 26.58 14.84
C HIS A 88 -6.93 25.99 15.67
N TYR A 89 -8.02 25.66 15.02
CA TYR A 89 -9.04 24.77 15.53
C TYR A 89 -9.88 24.17 14.41
N GLU A 90 -10.01 22.84 14.35
CA GLU A 90 -10.75 22.15 13.30
C GLU A 90 -12.27 22.23 13.50
N GLY A 91 -12.74 22.27 14.74
CA GLY A 91 -14.17 22.26 15.09
C GLY A 91 -15.00 23.43 14.58
N ILE A 92 -14.38 24.44 13.94
CA ILE A 92 -15.12 25.48 13.19
C ILE A 92 -15.89 24.88 12.00
N PHE A 93 -15.48 23.72 11.51
CA PHE A 93 -16.21 22.99 10.48
C PHE A 93 -17.59 22.53 10.98
N TRP A 94 -17.67 22.08 12.23
CA TRP A 94 -18.90 21.57 12.82
C TRP A 94 -19.83 22.69 13.32
N ASN A 95 -19.27 23.81 13.78
CA ASN A 95 -20.03 24.94 14.29
C ASN A 95 -19.52 26.28 13.74
N ARG A 96 -20.23 26.84 12.78
CA ARG A 96 -19.89 28.09 12.08
C ARG A 96 -20.29 29.37 12.80
N GLU A 97 -20.76 29.29 14.04
CA GLU A 97 -21.14 30.48 14.83
C GLU A 97 -19.92 31.34 15.19
N TYR A 98 -18.76 30.71 15.41
CA TYR A 98 -17.49 31.39 15.78
C TYR A 98 -16.36 31.05 14.81
N PRO A 99 -16.45 31.45 13.52
CA PRO A 99 -15.44 31.07 12.51
C PRO A 99 -14.07 31.71 12.78
N ALA A 100 -14.01 32.79 13.59
CA ALA A 100 -12.77 33.44 14.00
C ALA A 100 -11.98 32.65 15.03
N THR A 101 -12.49 31.53 15.55
CA THR A 101 -11.74 30.65 16.47
C THR A 101 -10.44 30.13 15.83
N SER A 102 -10.43 29.89 14.52
CA SER A 102 -9.23 29.45 13.78
C SER A 102 -8.81 30.48 12.73
N ASP A 103 -7.51 30.70 12.56
CA ASP A 103 -6.94 31.55 11.51
C ASP A 103 -6.94 30.87 10.12
N MET A 104 -7.19 29.57 10.08
CA MET A 104 -7.28 28.74 8.88
C MET A 104 -8.53 27.90 8.89
N GLU A 105 -8.97 27.46 7.72
CA GLU A 105 -9.92 26.36 7.60
C GLU A 105 -9.19 25.05 7.92
N SER A 106 -9.82 24.18 8.68
CA SER A 106 -9.24 22.88 9.02
C SER A 106 -10.32 21.80 9.02
N GLN A 107 -10.00 20.68 8.41
CA GLN A 107 -10.90 19.53 8.31
C GLN A 107 -10.09 18.24 8.49
N MET A 108 -10.81 17.12 8.73
CA MET A 108 -10.26 15.79 8.86
C MET A 108 -10.69 14.93 7.68
N TYR A 109 -9.77 14.16 7.11
CA TYR A 109 -10.03 13.09 6.13
C TYR A 109 -10.87 13.50 4.91
N THR A 110 -10.85 14.78 4.56
CA THR A 110 -11.57 15.30 3.40
C THR A 110 -10.86 14.90 2.11
N PRO A 111 -11.52 14.22 1.17
CA PRO A 111 -10.91 13.85 -0.11
C PRO A 111 -10.43 15.07 -0.90
N VAL A 112 -9.35 14.94 -1.67
CA VAL A 112 -8.76 16.04 -2.46
C VAL A 112 -9.79 16.72 -3.38
N ALA A 113 -10.72 15.95 -3.96
CA ALA A 113 -11.77 16.50 -4.81
C ALA A 113 -12.70 17.47 -4.05
N ASP A 114 -13.02 17.15 -2.79
CA ASP A 114 -13.87 17.97 -1.94
C ASP A 114 -13.11 19.19 -1.41
N ILE A 115 -11.81 19.07 -1.13
CA ILE A 115 -10.93 20.21 -0.79
C ILE A 115 -10.91 21.21 -1.97
N LYS A 116 -10.72 20.72 -3.20
CA LYS A 116 -10.74 21.55 -4.42
C LYS A 116 -12.06 22.33 -4.55
N LYS A 117 -13.17 21.65 -4.34
CA LYS A 117 -14.50 22.26 -4.38
C LYS A 117 -14.67 23.30 -3.27
N PHE A 118 -14.29 22.96 -2.05
CA PHE A 118 -14.39 23.87 -0.91
C PHE A 118 -13.60 25.17 -1.14
N LEU A 119 -12.33 25.05 -1.57
CA LEU A 119 -11.47 26.23 -1.81
C LEU A 119 -11.95 27.09 -2.98
N ALA A 120 -12.60 26.50 -3.98
CA ALA A 120 -13.22 27.29 -5.07
C ALA A 120 -14.40 28.13 -4.59
N GLU A 121 -15.12 27.67 -3.56
CA GLU A 121 -16.29 28.36 -2.98
C GLU A 121 -15.90 29.27 -1.80
N HIS A 122 -14.81 28.97 -1.08
CA HIS A 122 -14.40 29.61 0.17
C HIS A 122 -12.89 29.92 0.20
N PRO A 123 -12.41 30.88 -0.60
CA PRO A 123 -10.99 31.22 -0.71
C PRO A 123 -10.50 32.20 0.39
N GLU A 124 -11.26 32.41 1.47
CA GLU A 124 -10.97 33.47 2.44
C GLU A 124 -9.85 33.11 3.42
N LYS A 125 -9.60 31.81 3.62
CA LYS A 125 -8.59 31.29 4.55
C LYS A 125 -7.74 30.22 3.91
N PRO A 126 -6.46 30.07 4.34
CA PRO A 126 -5.70 28.86 3.99
C PRO A 126 -6.38 27.63 4.59
N PHE A 127 -6.25 26.51 3.90
CA PHE A 127 -6.82 25.22 4.28
C PHE A 127 -5.72 24.27 4.74
N ILE A 128 -5.92 23.60 5.87
CA ILE A 128 -5.02 22.56 6.39
C ILE A 128 -5.84 21.33 6.77
N MET A 129 -5.31 20.15 6.51
CA MET A 129 -5.86 18.89 7.04
C MET A 129 -5.20 18.61 8.38
N CYS A 130 -5.92 18.81 9.49
CA CYS A 130 -5.36 18.46 10.80
C CYS A 130 -5.15 16.96 10.95
N GLU A 131 -5.95 16.16 10.25
CA GLU A 131 -5.75 14.72 10.09
C GLU A 131 -6.08 14.28 8.67
N TYR A 132 -5.24 13.43 8.08
CA TYR A 132 -5.49 12.81 6.79
C TYR A 132 -4.75 11.49 6.64
N SER A 133 -5.14 10.70 5.64
CA SER A 133 -4.47 9.45 5.29
C SER A 133 -4.31 8.54 6.51
N HIS A 134 -5.45 8.12 7.08
CA HIS A 134 -5.52 7.28 8.29
C HIS A 134 -4.71 6.00 8.14
N ALA A 135 -3.66 5.85 8.96
CA ALA A 135 -2.61 4.86 8.73
C ALA A 135 -2.89 3.48 9.35
N MET A 136 -4.14 3.18 9.69
CA MET A 136 -4.55 1.95 10.33
C MET A 136 -4.27 0.71 9.48
N GLY A 137 -3.56 -0.24 10.04
CA GLY A 137 -3.21 -1.49 9.35
C GLY A 137 -2.45 -1.28 8.04
N ASN A 138 -2.85 -1.97 6.97
CA ASN A 138 -2.29 -1.78 5.62
C ASN A 138 -3.11 -0.72 4.85
N SER A 139 -2.61 0.50 4.79
CA SER A 139 -3.32 1.70 4.35
C SER A 139 -2.39 2.72 3.69
N ASN A 140 -2.73 4.04 3.73
CA ASN A 140 -2.03 5.15 3.10
C ASN A 140 -1.99 5.07 1.56
N GLY A 141 -2.95 4.39 0.94
CA GLY A 141 -3.20 4.50 -0.48
C GLY A 141 -3.60 5.92 -0.86
N GLY A 142 -3.10 6.44 -1.98
CA GLY A 142 -3.45 7.78 -2.47
C GLY A 142 -2.79 8.96 -1.74
N ILE A 143 -1.86 8.74 -0.81
CA ILE A 143 -1.21 9.83 -0.06
C ILE A 143 -0.53 10.87 -0.97
N THR A 144 -0.05 10.46 -2.13
CA THR A 144 0.58 11.36 -3.10
C THR A 144 -0.37 12.40 -3.67
N ASP A 145 -1.67 12.13 -3.74
CA ASP A 145 -2.66 13.06 -4.27
C ASP A 145 -2.77 14.30 -3.39
N TYR A 146 -2.75 14.11 -2.07
CA TYR A 146 -2.76 15.19 -1.10
C TYR A 146 -1.47 16.01 -1.14
N THR A 147 -0.33 15.36 -1.21
CA THR A 147 0.96 16.07 -1.20
C THR A 147 1.22 16.81 -2.50
N GLU A 148 0.84 16.24 -3.66
CA GLU A 148 0.95 16.95 -4.94
C GLU A 148 0.02 18.17 -5.00
N TYR A 149 -1.21 18.03 -4.51
CA TYR A 149 -2.14 19.16 -4.50
C TYR A 149 -1.64 20.35 -3.66
N ALA A 150 -0.88 20.11 -2.60
CA ALA A 150 -0.27 21.18 -1.80
C ALA A 150 0.79 22.01 -2.58
N TYR A 151 1.33 21.47 -3.67
CA TYR A 151 2.21 22.23 -4.57
C TYR A 151 1.48 22.90 -5.72
N GLU A 152 0.23 22.50 -5.99
CA GLU A 152 -0.62 23.09 -7.05
C GLU A 152 -1.46 24.26 -6.55
N GLU A 153 -1.99 24.17 -5.31
CA GLU A 153 -2.92 25.13 -4.74
C GLU A 153 -2.32 25.89 -3.55
N PRO A 154 -2.01 27.19 -3.72
CA PRO A 154 -1.38 27.99 -2.66
C PRO A 154 -2.19 28.12 -1.36
N LEU A 155 -3.51 27.97 -1.42
CA LEU A 155 -4.36 28.01 -0.22
C LEU A 155 -4.36 26.66 0.53
N TYR A 156 -4.03 25.56 -0.13
CA TYR A 156 -3.92 24.25 0.53
C TYR A 156 -2.52 24.06 1.11
N GLN A 157 -2.40 24.05 2.41
CA GLN A 157 -1.10 24.00 3.13
C GLN A 157 -0.66 22.58 3.50
N GLY A 158 -1.35 21.55 3.00
CA GLY A 158 -1.05 20.16 3.32
C GLY A 158 -1.77 19.68 4.58
N GLY A 159 -1.17 18.72 5.29
CA GLY A 159 -1.81 18.11 6.45
C GLY A 159 -0.89 17.22 7.27
N PHE A 160 -1.49 16.56 8.26
CA PHE A 160 -0.84 15.65 9.20
C PHE A 160 -1.45 14.26 9.07
N ILE A 161 -0.61 13.25 8.87
CA ILE A 161 -1.06 11.85 8.81
C ILE A 161 -1.48 11.42 10.23
N TRP A 162 -2.66 10.87 10.38
CA TRP A 162 -3.06 10.15 11.57
C TRP A 162 -2.76 8.67 11.39
N GLU A 163 -1.79 8.01 12.08
CA GLU A 163 -0.83 8.73 12.92
C GLU A 163 0.59 8.16 12.75
N TYR A 164 1.52 8.52 13.62
CA TYR A 164 2.92 8.14 13.43
C TYR A 164 3.23 6.73 13.94
N MET A 165 2.69 6.32 15.11
CA MET A 165 3.10 5.07 15.76
C MET A 165 1.89 4.33 16.34
N ASP A 166 1.77 3.04 16.05
CA ASP A 166 0.81 2.16 16.68
C ASP A 166 0.89 2.21 18.22
N HIS A 167 -0.23 2.28 18.90
CA HIS A 167 -0.33 2.29 20.36
C HIS A 167 -0.53 0.91 20.98
N GLY A 168 -0.22 -0.18 20.25
CA GLY A 168 -0.29 -1.55 20.77
C GLY A 168 0.60 -1.75 21.99
N ILE A 169 0.09 -2.46 22.98
CA ILE A 169 0.78 -2.73 24.24
C ILE A 169 1.58 -4.03 24.15
N ALA A 170 2.88 -4.00 24.42
CA ALA A 170 3.73 -5.18 24.38
C ALA A 170 3.29 -6.22 25.43
N VAL A 171 3.06 -7.45 25.00
CA VAL A 171 2.64 -8.57 25.82
C VAL A 171 3.42 -9.83 25.48
N THR A 172 3.32 -10.86 26.34
CA THR A 172 3.65 -12.24 25.98
C THR A 172 2.36 -12.91 25.53
N GLU A 173 2.30 -13.33 24.27
CA GLU A 173 1.14 -13.98 23.68
C GLU A 173 0.90 -15.41 24.25
N PRO A 174 -0.28 -15.99 24.02
CA PRO A 174 -0.60 -17.34 24.51
C PRO A 174 0.36 -18.45 24.04
N ASP A 175 1.03 -18.27 22.90
CA ASP A 175 2.06 -19.18 22.38
C ASP A 175 3.45 -18.97 23.00
N GLY A 176 3.58 -18.02 23.93
CA GLY A 176 4.81 -17.67 24.65
C GLY A 176 5.74 -16.70 23.91
N LYS A 177 5.36 -16.20 22.73
CA LYS A 177 6.14 -15.22 21.97
C LYS A 177 5.80 -13.77 22.34
N PRO A 178 6.71 -12.83 22.07
CA PRO A 178 6.38 -11.40 22.15
C PRO A 178 5.35 -11.02 21.10
N GLY A 179 4.36 -10.22 21.48
CA GLY A 179 3.35 -9.66 20.60
C GLY A 179 2.81 -8.34 21.13
N PHE A 180 1.74 -7.87 20.50
CA PHE A 180 1.08 -6.62 20.86
C PHE A 180 -0.41 -6.83 21.06
N ALA A 181 -0.91 -6.36 22.20
CA ALA A 181 -2.32 -6.32 22.53
C ALA A 181 -2.92 -4.96 22.15
N TYR A 182 -4.22 -4.97 21.89
CA TYR A 182 -5.01 -3.79 21.58
C TYR A 182 -6.35 -3.80 22.33
N GLY A 183 -7.28 -2.91 22.01
CA GLY A 183 -8.54 -2.75 22.73
C GLY A 183 -9.35 -4.04 22.86
N GLY A 184 -9.78 -4.36 24.06
CA GLY A 184 -10.54 -5.56 24.41
C GLY A 184 -9.74 -6.73 24.93
N ASP A 185 -8.42 -6.77 24.71
CA ASP A 185 -7.55 -7.88 25.12
C ASP A 185 -7.39 -7.96 26.65
N PHE A 186 -7.58 -6.84 27.35
CA PHE A 186 -7.53 -6.76 28.81
C PHE A 186 -8.91 -6.87 29.46
N GLY A 187 -9.94 -7.29 28.71
CA GLY A 187 -11.30 -7.42 29.21
C GLY A 187 -12.08 -6.11 29.27
N ASP A 188 -11.54 -5.03 28.75
CA ASP A 188 -12.21 -3.74 28.63
C ASP A 188 -13.41 -3.81 27.69
N ARG A 189 -14.52 -3.18 28.12
CA ARG A 189 -15.80 -3.12 27.39
C ARG A 189 -16.54 -1.83 27.77
N PRO A 190 -17.11 -1.07 26.82
CA PRO A 190 -16.97 -1.25 25.38
C PRO A 190 -15.53 -1.02 24.90
N THR A 191 -15.20 -1.40 23.65
CA THR A 191 -13.89 -1.23 23.04
C THR A 191 -14.01 -0.98 21.55
N ASP A 192 -13.11 -0.18 21.01
CA ASP A 192 -12.94 0.06 19.56
C ASP A 192 -11.85 -0.85 18.95
N ARG A 193 -11.42 -1.89 19.69
CA ARG A 193 -10.48 -2.92 19.27
C ARG A 193 -9.15 -2.33 18.76
N GLU A 194 -8.82 -2.64 17.51
CA GLU A 194 -7.58 -2.27 16.83
C GLU A 194 -7.50 -0.80 16.39
N PHE A 195 -8.49 0.06 16.70
CA PHE A 195 -8.44 1.51 16.45
C PHE A 195 -7.39 2.27 17.30
N CYS A 196 -6.44 1.58 17.86
CA CYS A 196 -5.24 2.11 18.50
C CYS A 196 -3.95 1.62 17.80
N VAL A 197 -4.06 0.90 16.65
CA VAL A 197 -2.92 0.46 15.84
C VAL A 197 -3.03 1.05 14.43
N ASP A 198 -3.02 2.36 14.39
CA ASP A 198 -3.22 3.21 13.23
C ASP A 198 -1.96 4.04 12.87
N GLY A 199 -0.78 3.57 13.29
CA GLY A 199 0.49 4.22 13.05
C GLY A 199 1.17 3.86 11.72
N LEU A 200 2.02 4.79 11.25
CA LEU A 200 2.96 4.54 10.15
C LEU A 200 4.03 3.52 10.51
N VAL A 201 4.36 3.41 11.79
CA VAL A 201 5.31 2.43 12.34
C VAL A 201 4.64 1.56 13.38
N LEU A 202 5.16 0.34 13.56
CA LEU A 202 4.68 -0.61 14.56
C LEU A 202 4.93 -0.11 16.00
N PRO A 203 4.30 -0.71 17.03
CA PRO A 203 4.47 -0.26 18.42
C PRO A 203 5.92 -0.30 18.91
N ASP A 204 6.75 -1.18 18.36
CA ASP A 204 8.20 -1.26 18.64
C ASP A 204 9.05 -0.34 17.74
N ARG A 205 8.40 0.55 16.98
CA ARG A 205 8.99 1.53 16.07
C ARG A 205 9.68 0.93 14.83
N ARG A 206 9.44 -0.34 14.50
CA ARG A 206 9.82 -0.88 13.20
C ARG A 206 9.04 -0.19 12.09
N ASN A 207 9.76 0.20 11.03
CA ASN A 207 9.14 0.83 9.86
C ASN A 207 8.25 -0.18 9.13
N THR A 208 7.06 0.26 8.73
CA THR A 208 6.18 -0.47 7.82
C THR A 208 6.44 -0.06 6.37
N PRO A 209 5.93 -0.78 5.37
CA PRO A 209 6.01 -0.37 3.96
C PRO A 209 5.35 0.99 3.67
N LYS A 210 4.41 1.45 4.49
CA LYS A 210 3.80 2.80 4.41
C LYS A 210 4.84 3.91 4.46
N MET A 211 5.89 3.74 5.28
CA MET A 211 6.98 4.73 5.41
C MET A 211 7.76 4.97 4.12
N ASP A 212 7.81 4.01 3.18
CA ASP A 212 8.46 4.23 1.88
C ASP A 212 7.63 5.18 1.01
N ALA A 213 6.31 5.01 1.00
CA ALA A 213 5.41 5.91 0.29
C ALA A 213 5.40 7.32 0.91
N VAL A 214 5.36 7.41 2.25
CA VAL A 214 5.46 8.69 2.97
C VAL A 214 6.78 9.39 2.66
N LYS A 215 7.92 8.68 2.68
CA LYS A 215 9.23 9.24 2.29
C LYS A 215 9.20 9.82 0.88
N ALA A 216 8.58 9.12 -0.06
CA ALA A 216 8.49 9.58 -1.45
C ALA A 216 7.52 10.78 -1.58
N ALA A 217 6.35 10.73 -0.93
CA ALA A 217 5.35 11.78 -0.94
C ALA A 217 5.85 13.11 -0.32
N TYR A 218 6.68 13.02 0.72
CA TYR A 218 7.30 14.18 1.38
C TYR A 218 8.72 14.49 0.89
N ALA A 219 9.14 13.93 -0.26
CA ALA A 219 10.47 14.17 -0.78
C ALA A 219 10.71 15.66 -1.08
N PRO A 220 11.88 16.22 -0.72
CA PRO A 220 12.19 17.63 -0.95
C PRO A 220 12.47 17.96 -2.43
N LEU A 221 12.50 16.96 -3.28
CA LEU A 221 12.71 17.07 -4.72
C LEU A 221 11.71 16.17 -5.45
N LYS A 222 11.05 16.67 -6.49
CA LYS A 222 10.33 15.85 -7.46
C LYS A 222 11.21 15.59 -8.66
N ILE A 223 11.49 14.33 -8.95
CA ILE A 223 12.36 13.91 -10.05
C ILE A 223 11.50 13.12 -11.04
N THR A 224 11.20 13.72 -12.19
CA THR A 224 10.48 13.09 -13.28
C THR A 224 11.44 12.82 -14.44
N LEU A 225 11.41 11.62 -15.01
CA LEU A 225 12.27 11.22 -16.10
C LEU A 225 11.48 11.06 -17.40
N THR A 226 12.06 11.55 -18.50
CA THR A 226 11.75 11.15 -19.86
C THR A 226 12.77 10.10 -20.32
N ASP A 227 12.80 9.77 -21.63
CA ASP A 227 13.79 8.84 -22.19
C ASP A 227 15.21 9.42 -22.27
N THR A 228 15.36 10.74 -22.19
CA THR A 228 16.63 11.44 -22.46
C THR A 228 17.03 12.43 -21.40
N GLU A 229 16.13 12.88 -20.55
CA GLU A 229 16.39 13.89 -19.54
C GLU A 229 15.62 13.69 -18.24
N ALA A 230 16.11 14.30 -17.19
CA ALA A 230 15.44 14.46 -15.92
C ALA A 230 14.94 15.90 -15.77
N VAL A 231 13.70 16.03 -15.32
CA VAL A 231 13.10 17.27 -14.84
C VAL A 231 13.11 17.22 -13.32
N ILE A 232 13.87 18.09 -12.67
CA ILE A 232 13.99 18.13 -11.21
C ILE A 232 13.39 19.43 -10.70
N GLU A 233 12.33 19.31 -9.95
CA GLU A 233 11.67 20.39 -9.23
C GLU A 233 12.23 20.43 -7.79
N ASN A 234 12.87 21.55 -7.43
CA ASN A 234 13.39 21.75 -6.09
C ASN A 234 12.28 22.26 -5.16
N ARG A 235 11.72 21.36 -4.36
CA ARG A 235 10.63 21.61 -3.40
C ARG A 235 11.13 22.04 -2.01
N ASN A 236 12.44 22.17 -1.82
CA ASN A 236 12.98 22.75 -0.60
C ASN A 236 12.53 24.20 -0.44
N LEU A 237 12.40 24.68 0.78
CA LEU A 237 12.13 26.09 1.10
C LEU A 237 13.39 26.95 1.11
N PHE A 238 14.55 26.36 1.51
CA PHE A 238 15.78 27.11 1.78
C PHE A 238 17.04 26.47 1.22
N THR A 239 16.96 25.24 0.66
CA THR A 239 18.14 24.47 0.24
C THR A 239 18.23 24.41 -1.27
N ASP A 240 19.36 24.84 -1.84
CA ASP A 240 19.64 24.70 -3.27
C ASP A 240 19.93 23.25 -3.63
N LEU A 241 19.63 22.86 -4.89
CA LEU A 241 19.82 21.51 -5.41
C LEU A 241 21.29 21.04 -5.33
N ASN A 242 22.27 21.95 -5.35
CA ASN A 242 23.69 21.61 -5.23
C ASN A 242 24.08 21.03 -3.87
N ALA A 243 23.19 21.03 -2.88
CA ALA A 243 23.36 20.28 -1.62
C ALA A 243 23.32 18.75 -1.82
N TYR A 244 22.88 18.29 -2.99
CA TYR A 244 22.74 16.87 -3.33
C TYR A 244 23.72 16.45 -4.44
N ASP A 245 24.21 15.22 -4.38
CA ASP A 245 24.80 14.52 -5.51
C ASP A 245 23.69 13.80 -6.29
N LEU A 246 23.56 14.06 -7.58
CA LEU A 246 22.60 13.41 -8.47
C LEU A 246 23.25 12.19 -9.09
N VAL A 247 22.89 11.01 -8.60
CA VAL A 247 23.45 9.73 -9.05
C VAL A 247 22.57 9.15 -10.15
N PHE A 248 23.07 9.18 -11.39
CA PHE A 248 22.46 8.54 -12.54
C PHE A 248 22.96 7.09 -12.63
N ALA A 249 22.06 6.14 -12.72
CA ALA A 249 22.39 4.73 -12.86
C ALA A 249 21.45 4.05 -13.87
N SER A 250 22.01 3.34 -14.84
CA SER A 250 21.23 2.46 -15.73
C SER A 250 21.39 1.00 -15.36
N SER A 251 20.36 0.21 -15.62
CA SER A 251 20.37 -1.23 -15.45
C SER A 251 19.60 -1.94 -16.56
N VAL A 252 19.94 -3.22 -16.81
CA VAL A 252 19.20 -4.13 -17.69
C VAL A 252 18.84 -5.38 -16.91
N ASN A 253 17.56 -5.71 -16.86
CA ASN A 253 17.03 -6.80 -16.03
C ASN A 253 17.53 -6.74 -14.58
N GLY A 254 17.59 -5.51 -14.03
CA GLY A 254 18.08 -5.20 -12.69
C GLY A 254 19.60 -5.29 -12.49
N LYS A 255 20.37 -5.66 -13.52
CA LYS A 255 21.85 -5.66 -13.44
C LYS A 255 22.39 -4.29 -13.78
N PRO A 256 23.25 -3.68 -12.91
CA PRO A 256 23.84 -2.38 -13.18
C PRO A 256 24.68 -2.37 -14.47
N GLU A 257 24.55 -1.30 -15.28
CA GLU A 257 25.28 -1.09 -16.53
C GLU A 257 26.21 0.12 -16.45
N ARG A 258 25.66 1.30 -16.18
CA ARG A 258 26.40 2.56 -16.14
C ARG A 258 26.04 3.37 -14.90
N ARG A 259 26.98 4.19 -14.46
CA ARG A 259 26.78 5.12 -13.35
C ARG A 259 27.55 6.42 -13.58
N ALA A 260 26.90 7.55 -13.28
CA ALA A 260 27.54 8.88 -13.26
C ALA A 260 27.02 9.67 -12.06
N VAL A 261 27.78 10.65 -11.61
CA VAL A 261 27.37 11.59 -10.56
C VAL A 261 27.47 13.00 -11.14
N LEU A 262 26.37 13.71 -11.13
CA LEU A 262 26.29 15.09 -11.58
C LEU A 262 25.87 16.00 -10.41
N ARG A 263 26.09 17.30 -10.60
CA ARG A 263 25.62 18.37 -9.71
C ARG A 263 25.01 19.47 -10.54
N ALA A 264 24.01 20.09 -10.03
CA ALA A 264 23.36 21.24 -10.67
C ALA A 264 22.93 22.25 -9.60
N ASP A 265 22.95 23.52 -9.96
CA ASP A 265 22.35 24.57 -9.16
C ASP A 265 20.87 24.69 -9.56
N CYS A 266 20.00 24.73 -8.57
CA CYS A 266 18.59 25.03 -8.76
C CYS A 266 18.04 25.57 -7.44
N ALA A 267 17.70 26.84 -7.43
CA ALA A 267 17.19 27.52 -6.25
C ALA A 267 15.85 26.88 -5.77
N PRO A 268 15.50 27.04 -4.49
CA PRO A 268 14.21 26.62 -3.95
C PRO A 268 13.02 27.11 -4.79
N GLY A 269 12.05 26.22 -5.03
CA GLY A 269 10.85 26.51 -5.83
C GLY A 269 11.09 26.66 -7.34
N LYS A 270 12.28 26.23 -7.85
CA LYS A 270 12.63 26.27 -9.27
C LYS A 270 12.78 24.86 -9.83
N THR A 271 12.79 24.78 -11.16
CA THR A 271 12.94 23.55 -11.92
C THR A 271 14.17 23.62 -12.81
N VAL A 272 14.87 22.49 -12.93
CA VAL A 272 16.00 22.32 -13.84
C VAL A 272 15.85 21.08 -14.69
N HIS A 273 16.31 21.15 -15.95
CA HIS A 273 16.36 20.05 -16.89
C HIS A 273 17.79 19.56 -17.02
N ILE A 274 18.01 18.26 -16.89
CA ILE A 274 19.35 17.64 -16.93
C ILE A 274 19.31 16.50 -17.94
N VAL A 275 20.03 16.65 -19.06
CA VAL A 275 20.19 15.60 -20.06
C VAL A 275 20.94 14.41 -19.46
N PHE A 276 20.53 13.19 -19.76
CA PHE A 276 21.20 12.00 -19.27
C PHE A 276 22.66 11.94 -19.74
N PRO A 277 23.61 11.59 -18.86
CA PRO A 277 25.03 11.47 -19.23
C PRO A 277 25.32 10.27 -20.14
N PHE A 278 24.34 9.38 -20.33
CA PHE A 278 24.37 8.22 -21.22
C PHE A 278 22.96 7.78 -21.59
N ALA A 279 22.80 7.14 -22.76
CA ALA A 279 21.51 6.64 -23.22
C ALA A 279 21.03 5.41 -22.40
N LEU A 280 19.72 5.20 -22.35
CA LEU A 280 19.12 3.96 -21.87
C LEU A 280 19.51 2.80 -22.80
N PRO A 281 19.82 1.61 -22.27
CA PRO A 281 19.96 0.40 -23.09
C PRO A 281 18.64 0.03 -23.78
N GLU A 282 18.72 -0.49 -25.02
CA GLU A 282 17.56 -0.94 -25.81
C GLU A 282 17.42 -2.48 -25.79
N THR A 283 17.64 -3.11 -24.64
CA THR A 283 17.59 -4.56 -24.48
C THR A 283 17.01 -4.96 -23.13
N GLY A 284 16.21 -6.05 -23.10
CA GLY A 284 15.59 -6.53 -21.86
C GLY A 284 14.75 -5.46 -21.16
N LEU A 285 14.54 -5.58 -19.86
CA LEU A 285 13.95 -4.51 -19.07
C LEU A 285 15.05 -3.49 -18.70
N SER A 286 15.13 -2.42 -19.48
CA SER A 286 16.07 -1.32 -19.25
C SER A 286 15.46 -0.30 -18.28
N CYS A 287 16.29 0.23 -17.37
CA CYS A 287 15.84 1.22 -16.37
C CYS A 287 16.91 2.29 -16.20
N MET A 288 16.49 3.57 -16.16
CA MET A 288 17.27 4.70 -15.66
C MET A 288 16.74 5.10 -14.29
N THR A 289 17.65 5.19 -13.32
CA THR A 289 17.35 5.71 -11.98
C THR A 289 18.18 6.94 -11.72
N ILE A 290 17.57 7.98 -11.20
CA ILE A 290 18.27 9.13 -10.64
C ILE A 290 17.96 9.18 -9.16
N THR A 291 19.02 9.28 -8.35
CA THR A 291 18.91 9.36 -6.89
C THR A 291 19.60 10.64 -6.42
N ALA A 292 18.89 11.45 -5.65
CA ALA A 292 19.44 12.62 -5.00
C ALA A 292 19.99 12.23 -3.61
N ILE A 293 21.29 12.32 -3.44
CA ILE A 293 22.02 11.92 -2.22
C ILE A 293 22.47 13.15 -1.45
N GLN A 294 22.08 13.27 -0.20
CA GLN A 294 22.49 14.34 0.71
C GLN A 294 24.02 14.33 0.88
N ARG A 295 24.70 15.43 0.55
CA ARG A 295 26.18 15.51 0.58
C ARG A 295 26.75 15.71 1.99
N ALA A 296 26.15 16.58 2.75
CA ALA A 296 26.61 16.91 4.10
C ALA A 296 25.59 16.43 5.15
N ALA A 297 26.07 16.04 6.31
CA ALA A 297 25.19 15.73 7.43
C ALA A 297 24.47 17.01 7.89
N LEU A 298 23.18 16.85 8.18
CA LEU A 298 22.32 17.86 8.81
C LEU A 298 21.77 17.29 10.13
N PRO A 299 21.23 18.14 11.02
CA PRO A 299 20.55 17.62 12.21
C PRO A 299 19.48 16.60 11.86
N GLY A 300 19.64 15.35 12.32
CA GLY A 300 18.75 14.24 12.05
C GLY A 300 18.89 13.56 10.68
N ILE A 301 19.78 14.04 9.81
CA ILE A 301 20.03 13.47 8.47
C ILE A 301 21.52 13.21 8.28
N THR A 302 21.90 11.98 7.98
CA THR A 302 23.30 11.62 7.71
C THR A 302 23.73 12.01 6.30
N ALA A 303 25.01 12.30 6.12
CA ALA A 303 25.59 12.34 4.78
C ALA A 303 25.41 10.98 4.09
N GLY A 304 25.10 10.99 2.79
CA GLY A 304 24.77 9.79 2.04
C GLY A 304 23.28 9.38 2.10
N TYR A 305 22.44 10.11 2.83
CA TYR A 305 21.01 9.87 2.86
C TYR A 305 20.38 10.12 1.48
N GLU A 306 19.54 9.17 1.03
CA GLU A 306 18.73 9.31 -0.17
C GLU A 306 17.52 10.20 0.12
N ALA A 307 17.51 11.40 -0.46
CA ALA A 307 16.46 12.39 -0.25
C ALA A 307 15.27 12.21 -1.21
N ALA A 308 15.56 11.83 -2.46
CA ALA A 308 14.54 11.59 -3.49
C ALA A 308 15.10 10.67 -4.58
N PHE A 309 14.20 10.07 -5.36
CA PHE A 309 14.57 9.36 -6.58
C PHE A 309 13.50 9.53 -7.67
N GLY A 310 13.89 9.27 -8.91
CA GLY A 310 12.99 9.12 -10.05
C GLY A 310 13.49 8.01 -10.95
N GLN A 311 12.57 7.35 -11.67
CA GLN A 311 12.89 6.25 -12.57
C GLN A 311 12.06 6.32 -13.85
N VAL A 312 12.65 5.82 -14.95
CA VAL A 312 11.96 5.43 -16.19
C VAL A 312 12.47 4.07 -16.62
N TRP A 313 11.59 3.22 -17.14
CA TRP A 313 11.95 1.88 -17.63
C TRP A 313 11.16 1.50 -18.85
N HIS A 314 11.77 0.62 -19.68
CA HIS A 314 11.17 0.07 -20.88
C HIS A 314 11.47 -1.42 -20.99
N ASP A 315 10.47 -2.20 -21.42
CA ASP A 315 10.66 -3.62 -21.70
C ASP A 315 10.91 -3.84 -23.20
N HIS A 316 12.13 -4.26 -23.52
CA HIS A 316 12.57 -4.63 -24.86
C HIS A 316 12.76 -6.15 -24.99
N THR A 317 11.99 -6.94 -24.21
CA THR A 317 12.12 -8.40 -24.20
C THR A 317 11.79 -8.99 -25.57
N THR A 318 12.74 -9.72 -26.13
CA THR A 318 12.61 -10.33 -27.45
C THR A 318 12.03 -11.75 -27.38
N ALA A 319 11.60 -12.26 -28.57
CA ALA A 319 11.02 -13.58 -28.72
C ALA A 319 11.92 -14.71 -28.18
N ARG A 320 11.31 -15.72 -27.61
CA ARG A 320 11.96 -16.86 -26.95
C ARG A 320 12.38 -17.91 -27.96
N LEU A 321 13.48 -18.61 -27.68
CA LEU A 321 13.81 -19.88 -28.32
C LEU A 321 12.81 -20.94 -27.86
N THR A 322 12.16 -21.61 -28.81
CA THR A 322 11.26 -22.73 -28.54
C THR A 322 12.00 -24.05 -28.73
N LEU A 323 11.62 -25.07 -27.97
CA LEU A 323 12.11 -26.43 -28.07
C LEU A 323 10.99 -27.35 -28.61
N PRO A 324 11.30 -28.53 -29.18
CA PRO A 324 10.28 -29.47 -29.65
C PRO A 324 9.23 -29.75 -28.55
N ALA A 325 7.97 -29.94 -28.97
CA ALA A 325 6.85 -30.17 -28.08
C ALA A 325 7.11 -31.28 -27.04
N PRO A 326 6.64 -31.10 -25.79
CA PRO A 326 6.74 -32.14 -24.78
C PRO A 326 5.79 -33.32 -25.06
N GLN A 327 5.92 -34.39 -24.30
CA GLN A 327 5.05 -35.56 -24.42
C GLN A 327 3.71 -35.27 -23.70
N LEU A 328 2.61 -35.44 -24.45
CA LEU A 328 1.25 -35.48 -23.89
C LEU A 328 0.88 -36.92 -23.52
N VAL A 329 0.31 -37.11 -22.32
CA VAL A 329 -0.21 -38.38 -21.81
C VAL A 329 -1.64 -38.15 -21.33
N GLU A 330 -2.60 -38.71 -22.04
CA GLU A 330 -4.02 -38.61 -21.66
C GLU A 330 -4.51 -39.92 -21.03
N MET A 331 -5.20 -39.79 -19.91
CA MET A 331 -5.83 -40.87 -19.17
C MET A 331 -7.26 -40.45 -18.80
N ASP A 332 -8.08 -41.38 -18.32
CA ASP A 332 -9.49 -41.13 -18.00
C ASP A 332 -9.69 -39.98 -17.00
N TYR A 333 -8.81 -39.88 -16.00
CA TYR A 333 -8.93 -38.90 -14.90
C TYR A 333 -7.90 -37.77 -14.94
N ASN A 334 -6.78 -37.99 -15.63
CA ASN A 334 -5.63 -37.07 -15.61
C ASN A 334 -5.11 -36.79 -17.01
N ILE A 335 -4.58 -35.60 -17.19
CA ILE A 335 -3.73 -35.23 -18.33
C ILE A 335 -2.35 -34.94 -17.79
N GLY A 336 -1.32 -35.59 -18.33
CA GLY A 336 0.08 -35.36 -18.01
C GLY A 336 0.81 -34.73 -19.20
N VAL A 337 1.66 -33.74 -18.92
CA VAL A 337 2.59 -33.16 -19.89
C VAL A 337 3.99 -33.27 -19.32
N LYS A 338 4.91 -33.97 -20.01
CA LYS A 338 6.25 -34.20 -19.50
C LYS A 338 7.34 -34.05 -20.56
N GLY A 339 8.49 -33.65 -20.10
CA GLY A 339 9.72 -33.54 -20.88
C GLY A 339 10.94 -33.77 -20.01
N GLU A 340 12.12 -33.37 -20.50
CA GLU A 340 13.35 -33.54 -19.76
C GLU A 340 13.39 -32.68 -18.51
N GLY A 341 13.33 -33.33 -17.34
CA GLY A 341 13.41 -32.68 -16.04
C GLY A 341 12.15 -31.92 -15.61
N PHE A 342 11.00 -32.12 -16.26
CA PHE A 342 9.74 -31.54 -15.81
C PHE A 342 8.54 -32.45 -16.08
N GLU A 343 7.50 -32.27 -15.26
CA GLU A 343 6.19 -32.92 -15.40
C GLU A 343 5.09 -32.02 -14.82
N TYR A 344 4.02 -31.85 -15.57
CA TYR A 344 2.78 -31.23 -15.14
C TYR A 344 1.65 -32.25 -15.16
N ILE A 345 0.85 -32.30 -14.08
CA ILE A 345 -0.33 -33.17 -14.03
C ILE A 345 -1.56 -32.33 -13.73
N PHE A 346 -2.56 -32.52 -14.60
CA PHE A 346 -3.88 -31.93 -14.46
C PHE A 346 -4.89 -33.04 -14.15
N SER A 347 -5.80 -32.76 -13.21
CA SER A 347 -6.83 -33.71 -12.79
C SER A 347 -8.22 -33.16 -13.08
N ARG A 348 -9.11 -34.03 -13.57
CA ARG A 348 -10.53 -33.66 -13.74
C ARG A 348 -11.12 -33.33 -12.38
N GLY A 349 -11.92 -32.27 -12.32
CA GLY A 349 -12.51 -31.72 -11.08
C GLY A 349 -11.61 -30.72 -10.34
N LYS A 350 -10.29 -30.73 -10.54
CA LYS A 350 -9.34 -29.89 -9.79
C LYS A 350 -8.47 -28.97 -10.65
N GLY A 351 -8.16 -29.33 -11.91
CA GLY A 351 -7.19 -28.61 -12.76
C GLY A 351 -5.74 -29.00 -12.46
N LEU A 352 -4.81 -28.03 -12.39
CA LEU A 352 -3.37 -28.28 -12.19
C LEU A 352 -3.09 -28.73 -10.76
N VAL A 353 -2.68 -29.99 -10.58
CA VAL A 353 -2.48 -30.63 -9.27
C VAL A 353 -1.03 -30.99 -8.98
N SER A 354 -0.15 -31.00 -9.97
CA SER A 354 1.25 -31.37 -9.78
C SER A 354 2.14 -30.59 -10.72
N ILE A 355 3.19 -30.02 -10.18
CA ILE A 355 4.34 -29.45 -10.89
C ILE A 355 5.57 -30.15 -10.33
N ARG A 356 6.30 -30.89 -11.17
CA ARG A 356 7.53 -31.54 -10.78
C ARG A 356 8.70 -31.06 -11.63
N TYR A 357 9.76 -30.64 -10.95
CA TYR A 357 11.04 -30.35 -11.59
C TYR A 357 12.11 -31.29 -11.04
N ASN A 358 12.82 -31.97 -11.98
CA ASN A 358 13.81 -33.02 -11.66
C ASN A 358 13.25 -34.11 -10.73
N GLY A 359 11.97 -34.50 -10.94
CA GLY A 359 11.28 -35.52 -10.14
C GLY A 359 10.74 -35.04 -8.78
N VAL A 360 11.03 -33.81 -8.36
CA VAL A 360 10.58 -33.26 -7.07
C VAL A 360 9.27 -32.49 -7.25
N GLN A 361 8.26 -32.82 -6.45
CA GLN A 361 6.98 -32.11 -6.37
C GLN A 361 7.18 -30.73 -5.73
N LEU A 362 6.62 -29.70 -6.36
CA LEU A 362 6.73 -28.31 -5.89
C LEU A 362 5.44 -27.79 -5.23
N LEU A 363 4.28 -28.34 -5.61
CA LEU A 363 3.00 -27.95 -5.03
C LEU A 363 2.74 -28.72 -3.72
N ASP A 364 2.17 -28.03 -2.75
CA ASP A 364 1.62 -28.60 -1.51
C ASP A 364 0.13 -28.97 -1.70
N ASP A 365 -0.61 -28.17 -2.49
CA ASP A 365 -2.01 -28.38 -2.85
C ASP A 365 -2.25 -27.91 -4.29
N THR A 366 -3.50 -27.99 -4.74
CA THR A 366 -3.95 -27.63 -6.10
C THR A 366 -3.83 -26.13 -6.39
N VAL A 367 -3.36 -25.81 -7.59
CA VAL A 367 -3.44 -24.44 -8.12
C VAL A 367 -4.89 -24.08 -8.42
N ARG A 368 -5.33 -22.91 -8.01
CA ARG A 368 -6.73 -22.50 -8.17
C ARG A 368 -6.87 -21.04 -8.59
N PRO A 369 -7.99 -20.68 -9.27
CA PRO A 369 -8.36 -19.28 -9.46
C PRO A 369 -8.43 -18.57 -8.12
N ASN A 370 -8.01 -17.32 -8.10
CA ASN A 370 -8.12 -16.48 -6.91
C ASN A 370 -8.71 -15.12 -7.28
N PHE A 371 -9.74 -14.73 -6.55
CA PHE A 371 -10.46 -13.47 -6.69
C PHE A 371 -10.46 -12.67 -5.39
N TRP A 372 -9.77 -13.17 -4.37
CA TRP A 372 -9.84 -12.67 -3.01
C TRP A 372 -8.46 -12.33 -2.46
N ARG A 373 -8.38 -11.21 -1.79
CA ARG A 373 -7.31 -10.87 -0.85
C ARG A 373 -7.90 -10.75 0.56
N ALA A 374 -7.08 -10.89 1.59
CA ALA A 374 -7.55 -10.66 2.96
C ALA A 374 -8.03 -9.20 3.09
N PRO A 375 -9.18 -8.93 3.70
CA PRO A 375 -9.63 -7.58 3.97
C PRO A 375 -8.61 -6.81 4.80
N THR A 376 -8.44 -5.53 4.49
CA THR A 376 -7.75 -4.57 5.35
C THR A 376 -8.73 -3.92 6.33
N ASN A 377 -8.24 -3.19 7.32
CA ASN A 377 -9.12 -2.40 8.20
C ASN A 377 -9.99 -1.41 7.40
N ASN A 378 -9.44 -0.82 6.32
CA ASN A 378 -10.21 0.07 5.45
C ASN A 378 -11.33 -0.66 4.71
N ASP A 379 -11.07 -1.89 4.25
CA ASP A 379 -12.12 -2.73 3.63
C ASP A 379 -13.23 -3.07 4.63
N GLU A 380 -12.89 -3.41 5.87
CA GLU A 380 -13.87 -3.66 6.93
C GLU A 380 -14.71 -2.39 7.20
N GLY A 381 -14.04 -1.24 7.30
CA GLY A 381 -14.68 0.05 7.55
C GLY A 381 -15.67 0.49 6.47
N CYS A 382 -15.43 0.14 5.21
CA CYS A 382 -16.34 0.43 4.09
C CYS A 382 -17.27 -0.75 3.73
N ALA A 383 -17.35 -1.78 4.58
CA ALA A 383 -18.17 -2.97 4.42
C ALA A 383 -17.87 -3.81 3.15
N GLU A 384 -16.68 -3.69 2.59
CA GLU A 384 -16.23 -4.41 1.40
C GLU A 384 -16.31 -5.95 1.55
N PRO A 385 -15.98 -6.57 2.70
CA PRO A 385 -16.10 -8.01 2.88
C PRO A 385 -17.53 -8.53 2.68
N PHE A 386 -18.54 -7.69 2.92
CA PHE A 386 -19.95 -8.03 2.65
C PHE A 386 -20.31 -7.78 1.18
N ALA A 387 -19.87 -6.65 0.61
CA ALA A 387 -20.15 -6.31 -0.78
C ALA A 387 -19.54 -7.32 -1.76
N SER A 388 -18.32 -7.79 -1.47
CA SER A 388 -17.55 -8.73 -2.29
C SER A 388 -17.58 -10.17 -1.77
N ALA A 389 -18.48 -10.53 -0.84
CA ALA A 389 -18.51 -11.83 -0.15
C ALA A 389 -18.51 -13.05 -1.08
N PHE A 390 -19.15 -12.96 -2.26
CA PHE A 390 -19.15 -14.02 -3.26
C PHE A 390 -17.72 -14.40 -3.68
N TRP A 391 -16.84 -13.41 -3.89
CA TRP A 391 -15.49 -13.61 -4.39
C TRP A 391 -14.57 -14.30 -3.38
N LYS A 392 -14.85 -14.17 -2.09
CA LYS A 392 -14.15 -14.90 -1.03
C LYS A 392 -14.17 -16.41 -1.27
N THR A 393 -15.28 -16.93 -1.75
CA THR A 393 -15.49 -18.37 -1.92
C THR A 393 -15.45 -18.82 -3.37
N ALA A 394 -15.56 -17.92 -4.33
CA ALA A 394 -15.64 -18.27 -5.75
C ALA A 394 -14.46 -19.13 -6.24
N GLY A 395 -13.22 -18.76 -5.86
CA GLY A 395 -12.04 -19.55 -6.20
C GLY A 395 -11.91 -20.86 -5.43
N LEU A 396 -12.37 -20.90 -4.17
CA LEU A 396 -12.32 -22.12 -3.34
C LEU A 396 -13.24 -23.22 -3.86
N TYR A 397 -14.42 -22.84 -4.36
CA TYR A 397 -15.44 -23.76 -4.85
C TYR A 397 -15.51 -23.85 -6.37
N ALA A 398 -14.56 -23.21 -7.08
CA ALA A 398 -14.42 -23.39 -8.51
C ALA A 398 -14.10 -24.85 -8.85
N ARG A 399 -14.83 -25.44 -9.81
CA ARG A 399 -14.64 -26.83 -10.25
C ARG A 399 -14.12 -26.85 -11.68
N CYS A 400 -13.07 -27.61 -11.93
CA CYS A 400 -12.60 -27.87 -13.29
C CYS A 400 -13.49 -28.94 -13.95
N ASP A 401 -14.63 -28.54 -14.50
CA ASP A 401 -15.64 -29.45 -15.04
C ASP A 401 -15.25 -30.05 -16.39
N ASN A 402 -14.41 -29.34 -17.18
CA ASN A 402 -13.93 -29.85 -18.46
C ASN A 402 -12.43 -29.60 -18.61
N LEU A 403 -11.72 -30.66 -18.94
CA LEU A 403 -10.26 -30.67 -19.16
C LEU A 403 -9.97 -31.29 -20.52
N THR A 404 -9.37 -30.53 -21.42
CA THR A 404 -8.96 -30.97 -22.76
C THR A 404 -7.49 -30.67 -23.01
N ALA A 405 -6.86 -31.41 -23.91
CA ALA A 405 -5.48 -31.14 -24.31
C ALA A 405 -5.28 -31.32 -25.81
N GLU A 406 -4.37 -30.56 -26.36
CA GLU A 406 -3.97 -30.63 -27.76
C GLU A 406 -2.46 -30.43 -27.88
N ALA A 407 -1.80 -31.30 -28.64
CA ALA A 407 -0.41 -31.10 -29.04
C ALA A 407 -0.37 -30.44 -30.42
N LYS A 408 0.17 -29.21 -30.48
CA LYS A 408 0.24 -28.44 -31.73
C LYS A 408 1.53 -27.65 -31.82
N GLY A 409 2.30 -27.92 -32.90
CA GLY A 409 3.59 -27.27 -33.11
C GLY A 409 4.57 -27.61 -31.98
N GLU A 410 5.06 -26.60 -31.30
CA GLU A 410 6.06 -26.70 -30.21
C GLU A 410 5.44 -26.76 -28.81
N PHE A 411 4.10 -26.76 -28.74
CA PHE A 411 3.37 -26.70 -27.47
C PHE A 411 2.42 -27.88 -27.29
N VAL A 412 2.24 -28.28 -26.03
CA VAL A 412 1.05 -28.96 -25.55
C VAL A 412 0.21 -27.95 -24.79
N THR A 413 -1.00 -27.69 -25.27
CA THR A 413 -1.94 -26.80 -24.58
C THR A 413 -2.97 -27.64 -23.83
N VAL A 414 -3.04 -27.46 -22.53
CA VAL A 414 -4.10 -28.01 -21.69
C VAL A 414 -5.08 -26.89 -21.35
N ARG A 415 -6.34 -27.07 -21.70
CA ARG A 415 -7.43 -26.14 -21.34
C ARG A 415 -8.22 -26.71 -20.17
N ALA A 416 -8.23 -25.98 -19.07
CA ALA A 416 -9.05 -26.24 -17.90
C ALA A 416 -10.20 -25.23 -17.85
N ASN A 417 -11.43 -25.71 -18.04
CA ASN A 417 -12.63 -24.88 -17.90
C ASN A 417 -13.18 -25.04 -16.49
N TYR A 418 -13.06 -23.98 -15.71
CA TYR A 418 -13.61 -23.92 -14.38
C TYR A 418 -15.04 -23.38 -14.43
N THR A 419 -15.90 -23.92 -13.57
CA THR A 419 -17.23 -23.39 -13.29
C THR A 419 -17.23 -22.82 -11.88
N LEU A 420 -17.56 -21.54 -11.77
CA LEU A 420 -17.71 -20.83 -10.49
C LEU A 420 -19.04 -21.20 -9.81
N PRO A 421 -19.24 -20.94 -8.52
CA PRO A 421 -20.46 -21.30 -7.79
C PRO A 421 -21.77 -20.73 -8.37
N ASP A 422 -21.71 -19.62 -9.09
CA ASP A 422 -22.84 -18.99 -9.78
C ASP A 422 -23.09 -19.53 -11.19
N GLY A 423 -22.29 -20.51 -11.64
CA GLY A 423 -22.39 -21.12 -12.95
C GLY A 423 -21.59 -20.42 -14.06
N GLN A 424 -20.90 -19.32 -13.78
CA GLN A 424 -20.01 -18.67 -14.73
C GLN A 424 -18.83 -19.59 -15.07
N THR A 425 -18.38 -19.54 -16.33
CA THR A 425 -17.23 -20.32 -16.79
C THR A 425 -15.96 -19.46 -16.84
N LEU A 426 -14.85 -20.06 -16.43
CA LEU A 426 -13.52 -19.45 -16.44
C LEU A 426 -12.53 -20.39 -17.13
N PRO A 427 -12.26 -20.25 -18.44
CA PRO A 427 -11.23 -21.00 -19.12
C PRO A 427 -9.83 -20.52 -18.71
N ILE A 428 -8.97 -21.49 -18.43
CA ILE A 428 -7.55 -21.28 -18.20
C ILE A 428 -6.77 -22.20 -19.13
N ASP A 429 -5.96 -21.60 -20.00
CA ASP A 429 -5.09 -22.30 -20.92
C ASP A 429 -3.67 -22.39 -20.36
N PHE A 430 -3.09 -23.58 -20.43
CA PHE A 430 -1.72 -23.89 -20.03
C PHE A 430 -0.97 -24.37 -21.27
N ALA A 431 -0.21 -23.50 -21.92
CA ALA A 431 0.59 -23.84 -23.10
C ALA A 431 2.03 -24.16 -22.69
N ILE A 432 2.38 -25.44 -22.74
CA ILE A 432 3.65 -25.96 -22.23
C ILE A 432 4.57 -26.29 -23.40
N ASP A 433 5.80 -25.74 -23.39
CA ASP A 433 6.83 -26.02 -24.40
C ASP A 433 7.81 -27.14 -23.94
N GLY A 434 8.70 -27.54 -24.86
CA GLY A 434 9.68 -28.60 -24.59
C GLY A 434 10.75 -28.25 -23.54
N ALA A 435 10.88 -27.00 -23.14
CA ALA A 435 11.73 -26.58 -22.04
C ALA A 435 11.04 -26.66 -20.66
N GLY A 436 9.73 -27.00 -20.66
CA GLY A 436 8.90 -26.99 -19.45
C GLY A 436 8.41 -25.63 -19.03
N ARG A 437 8.51 -24.62 -19.90
CA ARG A 437 7.87 -23.33 -19.68
C ARG A 437 6.38 -23.48 -19.98
N CYS A 438 5.55 -22.95 -19.08
CA CYS A 438 4.10 -23.01 -19.18
C CYS A 438 3.55 -21.58 -19.22
N ASP A 439 3.10 -21.14 -20.41
CA ASP A 439 2.33 -19.91 -20.56
C ASP A 439 0.90 -20.17 -20.07
N ILE A 440 0.46 -19.39 -19.09
CA ILE A 440 -0.87 -19.49 -18.48
C ILE A 440 -1.69 -18.29 -18.92
N THR A 441 -2.88 -18.55 -19.46
CA THR A 441 -3.82 -17.50 -19.85
C THR A 441 -5.16 -17.76 -19.18
N MET A 442 -5.57 -16.89 -18.27
CA MET A 442 -6.88 -16.89 -17.62
C MET A 442 -7.77 -15.87 -18.31
N THR A 443 -8.98 -16.26 -18.77
CA THR A 443 -9.86 -15.37 -19.54
C THR A 443 -11.23 -15.28 -18.90
N TRP A 444 -11.63 -14.06 -18.51
CA TRP A 444 -12.96 -13.81 -17.95
C TRP A 444 -14.06 -13.97 -19.02
N GLN A 445 -15.14 -14.67 -18.69
CA GLN A 445 -16.27 -14.89 -19.59
C GLN A 445 -17.58 -14.25 -19.09
N GLY A 446 -17.58 -13.77 -17.84
CA GLY A 446 -18.72 -13.13 -17.20
C GLY A 446 -18.94 -11.69 -17.67
N GLU A 447 -19.96 -11.07 -17.10
CA GLU A 447 -20.26 -9.66 -17.31
C GLU A 447 -19.25 -8.75 -16.57
N HIS A 448 -19.39 -7.43 -16.77
CA HIS A 448 -18.59 -6.43 -16.07
C HIS A 448 -18.77 -6.56 -14.54
N THR A 449 -17.63 -6.66 -13.84
CA THR A 449 -17.63 -6.86 -12.40
C THR A 449 -16.34 -6.34 -11.77
N GLU A 450 -16.45 -5.65 -10.64
CA GLU A 450 -15.28 -5.33 -9.80
C GLU A 450 -14.84 -6.56 -9.00
N LEU A 451 -13.52 -6.75 -8.90
CA LEU A 451 -12.91 -7.86 -8.18
C LEU A 451 -11.85 -7.35 -7.19
N PRO A 452 -11.77 -7.93 -5.98
CA PRO A 452 -10.66 -7.68 -5.07
C PRO A 452 -9.30 -8.11 -5.65
N GLU A 453 -9.26 -9.21 -6.40
CA GLU A 453 -8.07 -9.73 -7.09
C GLU A 453 -8.49 -10.56 -8.32
N PHE A 454 -7.68 -10.55 -9.38
CA PHE A 454 -7.89 -11.42 -10.55
C PHE A 454 -6.61 -12.17 -10.88
N GLY A 455 -6.50 -13.44 -10.44
CA GLY A 455 -5.27 -14.19 -10.56
C GLY A 455 -5.37 -15.67 -10.22
N LEU A 456 -4.21 -16.28 -9.99
CA LEU A 456 -4.04 -17.67 -9.57
C LEU A 456 -3.24 -17.76 -8.27
N LEU A 457 -3.63 -18.70 -7.43
CA LEU A 457 -2.97 -19.04 -6.18
C LEU A 457 -2.27 -20.39 -6.30
N PHE A 458 -0.98 -20.40 -5.96
CA PHE A 458 -0.08 -21.57 -5.99
C PHE A 458 0.34 -21.91 -4.55
N PRO A 459 -0.23 -22.95 -3.94
CA PRO A 459 0.27 -23.46 -2.66
C PRO A 459 1.55 -24.25 -2.92
N LEU A 460 2.68 -23.65 -2.63
CA LEU A 460 3.99 -24.29 -2.78
C LEU A 460 4.43 -24.99 -1.50
N ARG A 461 5.32 -25.93 -1.67
CA ARG A 461 5.94 -26.64 -0.54
C ARG A 461 6.74 -25.70 0.36
N ARG A 462 6.74 -26.00 1.65
CA ARG A 462 7.38 -25.24 2.73
C ARG A 462 8.89 -24.99 2.57
N GLU A 463 9.54 -25.82 1.76
CA GLU A 463 10.98 -25.73 1.47
C GLU A 463 11.33 -24.57 0.51
N LEU A 464 10.34 -23.97 -0.13
CA LEU A 464 10.47 -22.84 -1.07
C LEU A 464 10.22 -21.53 -0.32
N THR A 465 11.26 -20.89 0.19
CA THR A 465 11.15 -19.73 1.10
C THR A 465 11.89 -18.48 0.63
N GLU A 466 12.80 -18.60 -0.34
CA GLU A 466 13.62 -17.49 -0.82
C GLU A 466 13.02 -16.94 -2.11
N VAL A 467 12.71 -15.66 -2.13
CA VAL A 467 12.18 -14.96 -3.30
C VAL A 467 13.22 -14.00 -3.86
N SER A 468 13.44 -14.08 -5.18
CA SER A 468 14.13 -13.06 -5.95
C SER A 468 13.19 -12.54 -7.02
N TYR A 469 12.97 -11.23 -7.13
CA TYR A 469 12.04 -10.68 -8.11
C TYR A 469 12.56 -9.40 -8.77
N LEU A 470 12.16 -9.17 -10.00
CA LEU A 470 12.37 -7.94 -10.77
C LEU A 470 11.02 -7.21 -10.82
N GLY A 471 10.91 -6.09 -10.12
CA GLY A 471 9.68 -5.34 -9.96
C GLY A 471 9.85 -4.16 -9.02
N LEU A 472 8.74 -3.53 -8.61
CA LEU A 472 8.76 -2.44 -7.64
C LEU A 472 9.01 -2.97 -6.22
N GLY A 473 10.00 -2.40 -5.54
CA GLY A 473 10.42 -2.84 -4.21
C GLY A 473 11.35 -1.84 -3.50
N PRO A 474 12.06 -2.25 -2.43
CA PRO A 474 12.25 -3.61 -1.94
C PRO A 474 11.08 -4.18 -1.12
N ARG A 475 10.26 -3.30 -0.51
CA ARG A 475 9.14 -3.69 0.34
C ARG A 475 7.82 -3.75 -0.43
N GLU A 476 6.75 -4.00 0.28
CA GLU A 476 5.41 -4.04 -0.27
C GLU A 476 5.06 -2.76 -1.06
N THR A 477 4.41 -2.95 -2.20
CA THR A 477 3.71 -1.92 -2.96
C THR A 477 2.30 -2.40 -3.28
N THR A 478 1.34 -1.49 -3.28
CA THR A 478 -0.06 -1.74 -3.67
C THR A 478 -0.43 -0.85 -4.85
N ALA A 479 -1.56 -1.09 -5.50
CA ALA A 479 -1.97 -0.32 -6.68
C ALA A 479 -2.04 1.20 -6.40
N ASP A 480 -2.45 1.57 -5.19
CA ASP A 480 -2.61 2.95 -4.70
C ASP A 480 -1.43 3.46 -3.86
N ARG A 481 -0.35 2.65 -3.71
CA ARG A 481 0.83 3.00 -2.92
C ARG A 481 2.10 2.49 -3.59
N THR A 482 2.44 3.04 -4.74
CA THR A 482 3.63 2.68 -5.53
C THR A 482 4.79 3.66 -5.38
N ALA A 483 4.55 4.88 -4.92
CA ALA A 483 5.50 6.00 -4.94
C ALA A 483 6.84 5.71 -4.24
N GLY A 484 6.88 4.87 -3.22
CA GLY A 484 8.10 4.44 -2.53
C GLY A 484 8.83 3.28 -3.20
N GLY A 485 8.21 2.61 -4.18
CA GLY A 485 8.76 1.45 -4.87
C GLY A 485 9.74 1.82 -5.97
N LYS A 486 10.85 1.10 -6.05
CA LYS A 486 11.85 1.23 -7.12
C LYS A 486 11.85 -0.01 -7.99
N MET A 487 11.88 0.17 -9.31
CA MET A 487 12.13 -0.91 -10.26
C MET A 487 13.55 -1.43 -10.05
N GLY A 488 13.68 -2.72 -9.76
CA GLY A 488 14.96 -3.35 -9.49
C GLY A 488 14.84 -4.84 -9.20
N VAL A 489 15.98 -5.50 -8.96
CA VAL A 489 16.02 -6.88 -8.46
C VAL A 489 16.11 -6.86 -6.94
N TRP A 490 15.16 -7.53 -6.29
CA TRP A 490 15.02 -7.58 -4.84
C TRP A 490 14.95 -9.02 -4.35
N ASN A 491 15.42 -9.23 -3.13
CA ASN A 491 15.42 -10.55 -2.50
C ASN A 491 14.82 -10.48 -1.11
N TYR A 492 14.02 -11.47 -0.75
CA TYR A 492 13.50 -11.61 0.62
C TYR A 492 13.23 -13.07 0.98
N ASN A 493 13.22 -13.35 2.28
CA ASN A 493 12.72 -14.63 2.81
C ASN A 493 11.25 -14.44 3.20
N VAL A 494 10.37 -15.33 2.73
CA VAL A 494 8.91 -15.25 2.89
C VAL A 494 8.48 -15.09 4.35
N ARG A 495 9.08 -15.86 5.27
CA ARG A 495 8.71 -15.83 6.69
C ARG A 495 9.25 -14.59 7.40
N GLN A 496 10.49 -14.20 7.07
CA GLN A 496 11.12 -13.02 7.68
C GLN A 496 10.44 -11.73 7.23
N ASP A 497 10.09 -11.61 5.94
CA ASP A 497 9.38 -10.47 5.39
C ASP A 497 8.00 -10.33 6.07
N PHE A 498 7.26 -11.43 6.17
CA PHE A 498 5.98 -11.47 6.89
C PHE A 498 6.15 -11.03 8.34
N ALA A 499 7.03 -11.66 9.10
CA ALA A 499 7.25 -11.35 10.52
C ALA A 499 7.71 -9.89 10.77
N GLN A 500 8.41 -9.30 9.79
CA GLN A 500 8.94 -7.94 9.92
C GLN A 500 7.90 -6.85 9.62
N TYR A 501 6.97 -7.10 8.68
CA TYR A 501 6.14 -6.03 8.10
C TYR A 501 4.63 -6.23 8.27
N THR A 502 4.20 -7.37 8.81
CA THR A 502 2.77 -7.62 9.04
C THR A 502 2.20 -6.64 10.06
N PRO A 503 1.03 -6.04 9.80
CA PRO A 503 0.30 -5.26 10.79
C PRO A 503 0.00 -6.06 12.07
N VAL A 504 -0.19 -5.37 13.19
CA VAL A 504 -0.54 -5.99 14.48
C VAL A 504 -1.83 -6.82 14.36
N TYR A 505 -2.82 -6.29 13.65
CA TYR A 505 -4.03 -7.02 13.24
C TYR A 505 -3.79 -7.68 11.89
N PRO A 506 -3.78 -9.04 11.78
CA PRO A 506 -3.51 -9.77 10.55
C PRO A 506 -4.50 -9.40 9.44
N GLN A 507 -3.97 -9.04 8.27
CA GLN A 507 -4.73 -8.59 7.12
C GLN A 507 -3.90 -8.75 5.84
N GLU A 508 -4.40 -8.31 4.69
CA GLU A 508 -3.61 -8.33 3.45
C GLU A 508 -2.29 -7.60 3.63
N CYS A 509 -1.22 -8.23 3.19
CA CYS A 509 0.13 -7.68 3.20
C CYS A 509 1.03 -8.41 2.20
N GLY A 510 2.23 -7.88 1.99
CA GLY A 510 3.29 -8.55 1.24
C GLY A 510 3.13 -8.55 -0.28
N SER A 511 2.22 -7.78 -0.85
CA SER A 511 2.09 -7.59 -2.30
C SER A 511 3.27 -6.82 -2.90
N ARG A 512 3.62 -7.13 -4.14
CA ARG A 512 4.58 -6.40 -5.00
C ARG A 512 3.91 -6.15 -6.35
N THR A 513 3.89 -4.90 -6.77
CA THR A 513 3.32 -4.49 -8.06
C THR A 513 4.40 -4.32 -9.12
N GLY A 514 4.01 -4.28 -10.39
CA GLY A 514 4.96 -4.07 -11.48
C GLY A 514 6.02 -5.17 -11.56
N VAL A 515 5.67 -6.43 -11.24
CA VAL A 515 6.62 -7.55 -11.24
C VAL A 515 6.69 -8.16 -12.64
N TYR A 516 7.88 -8.13 -13.22
CA TYR A 516 8.19 -8.75 -14.53
C TYR A 516 8.66 -10.20 -14.38
N SER A 517 9.37 -10.50 -13.32
CA SER A 517 9.75 -11.87 -12.99
C SER A 517 9.95 -12.05 -11.50
N ALA A 518 9.67 -13.27 -11.02
CA ALA A 518 9.96 -13.70 -9.67
C ALA A 518 10.41 -15.16 -9.69
N THR A 519 11.33 -15.53 -8.80
CA THR A 519 11.77 -16.91 -8.60
C THR A 519 11.65 -17.24 -7.13
N VAL A 520 10.99 -18.36 -6.82
CA VAL A 520 10.88 -18.88 -5.46
C VAL A 520 11.78 -20.10 -5.34
N THR A 521 12.76 -20.06 -4.46
CA THR A 521 13.78 -21.09 -4.29
C THR A 521 13.87 -21.58 -2.84
N GLY A 522 14.66 -22.61 -2.60
CA GLY A 522 14.88 -23.17 -1.28
C GLY A 522 15.75 -24.41 -1.34
N SER A 523 15.50 -25.38 -0.45
CA SER A 523 16.24 -26.64 -0.41
C SER A 523 15.80 -27.67 -1.44
N ILE A 524 14.78 -27.37 -2.24
CA ILE A 524 14.30 -28.15 -3.39
C ILE A 524 14.38 -27.31 -4.66
N PRO A 525 14.20 -27.89 -5.87
CA PRO A 525 14.19 -27.11 -7.11
C PRO A 525 13.22 -25.91 -7.05
N GLY A 526 13.66 -24.76 -7.53
CA GLY A 526 12.87 -23.53 -7.54
C GLY A 526 11.82 -23.52 -8.64
N ILE A 527 10.95 -22.51 -8.60
CA ILE A 527 9.96 -22.21 -9.64
C ILE A 527 10.01 -20.72 -9.96
N GLY A 528 10.06 -20.40 -11.25
CA GLY A 528 10.02 -19.04 -11.78
C GLY A 528 8.62 -18.66 -12.23
N PHE A 529 8.30 -17.38 -12.08
CA PHE A 529 7.09 -16.72 -12.55
C PHE A 529 7.51 -15.52 -13.38
N ALA A 530 6.89 -15.27 -14.53
CA ALA A 530 7.18 -14.10 -15.35
C ALA A 530 5.89 -13.55 -15.99
N GLY A 531 5.73 -12.24 -16.00
CA GLY A 531 4.57 -11.55 -16.53
C GLY A 531 4.91 -10.11 -16.91
N ASP A 532 3.94 -9.40 -17.42
CA ASP A 532 4.08 -8.00 -17.83
C ASP A 532 3.53 -7.09 -16.72
N GLY A 533 4.38 -6.78 -15.75
CA GLY A 533 4.02 -5.91 -14.65
C GLY A 533 2.95 -6.45 -13.68
N MET A 534 2.88 -7.76 -13.49
CA MET A 534 1.88 -8.41 -12.64
C MET A 534 1.98 -8.00 -11.17
N THR A 535 0.90 -8.19 -10.43
CA THR A 535 0.94 -8.23 -8.96
C THR A 535 1.38 -9.62 -8.50
N PHE A 536 2.36 -9.64 -7.60
CA PHE A 536 2.95 -10.87 -7.06
C PHE A 536 3.02 -10.81 -5.54
N SER A 537 2.68 -11.90 -4.86
CA SER A 537 2.96 -12.06 -3.45
C SER A 537 3.41 -13.48 -3.13
N ALA A 538 4.24 -13.63 -2.09
CA ALA A 538 4.60 -14.93 -1.54
C ALA A 538 4.57 -14.82 -0.01
N LEU A 539 3.64 -15.52 0.62
CA LEU A 539 3.35 -15.48 2.06
C LEU A 539 3.30 -16.89 2.64
N PRO A 540 3.47 -17.07 3.96
CA PRO A 540 3.25 -18.38 4.60
C PRO A 540 1.77 -18.74 4.74
N TYR A 541 0.86 -17.82 4.41
CA TYR A 541 -0.58 -17.93 4.63
C TYR A 541 -1.39 -17.65 3.37
N THR A 542 -2.56 -18.26 3.30
CA THR A 542 -3.60 -17.90 2.33
C THR A 542 -4.32 -16.63 2.80
N PRO A 543 -5.00 -15.88 1.89
CA PRO A 543 -5.86 -14.77 2.29
C PRO A 543 -6.91 -15.14 3.34
N HIS A 544 -7.46 -16.36 3.27
CA HIS A 544 -8.48 -16.84 4.21
C HIS A 544 -7.91 -17.12 5.62
N GLU A 545 -6.65 -17.57 5.70
CA GLU A 545 -5.99 -17.75 7.00
C GLU A 545 -5.70 -16.41 7.66
N LEU A 546 -5.26 -15.41 6.88
CA LEU A 546 -5.03 -14.06 7.39
C LEU A 546 -6.33 -13.41 7.89
N GLU A 547 -7.40 -13.49 7.11
CA GLU A 547 -8.71 -12.89 7.44
C GLU A 547 -9.35 -13.50 8.71
N ASN A 548 -9.08 -14.77 8.98
CA ASN A 548 -9.67 -15.48 10.13
C ASN A 548 -8.93 -15.23 11.45
N ALA A 549 -7.77 -14.62 11.43
CA ALA A 549 -6.98 -14.33 12.61
C ALA A 549 -7.16 -12.86 13.05
N ARG A 550 -7.27 -12.63 14.34
CA ARG A 550 -7.28 -11.29 14.96
C ARG A 550 -5.94 -10.94 15.59
N HIS A 551 -5.17 -11.98 15.95
CA HIS A 551 -3.82 -11.86 16.50
C HIS A 551 -2.87 -12.79 15.77
N LEU A 552 -1.60 -12.45 15.74
CA LEU A 552 -0.58 -13.23 15.03
C LEU A 552 -0.46 -14.68 15.56
N TYR A 553 -0.68 -14.90 16.86
CA TYR A 553 -0.63 -16.24 17.44
C TYR A 553 -1.80 -17.16 17.04
N GLU A 554 -2.87 -16.61 16.46
CA GLU A 554 -4.00 -17.39 15.94
C GLU A 554 -3.75 -17.95 14.54
N LEU A 555 -2.73 -17.44 13.85
CA LEU A 555 -2.35 -17.92 12.54
C LEU A 555 -1.81 -19.35 12.62
N PRO A 556 -1.97 -20.17 11.56
CA PRO A 556 -1.32 -21.47 11.48
C PRO A 556 0.20 -21.33 11.61
N ARG A 557 0.89 -22.48 11.74
CA ARG A 557 2.36 -22.48 11.72
C ARG A 557 2.87 -21.92 10.37
N ASP A 558 3.78 -20.96 10.43
CA ASP A 558 4.37 -20.27 9.28
C ASP A 558 5.31 -21.16 8.44
N ASP A 559 5.69 -22.35 8.95
CA ASP A 559 6.56 -23.31 8.30
C ASP A 559 5.80 -24.45 7.59
N SER A 560 4.49 -24.32 7.38
CA SER A 560 3.66 -25.36 6.76
C SER A 560 3.74 -25.35 5.23
N LYS A 561 3.75 -24.18 4.61
CA LYS A 561 3.72 -23.97 3.16
C LYS A 561 4.25 -22.60 2.78
N THR A 562 4.34 -22.34 1.48
CA THR A 562 4.48 -21.01 0.89
C THR A 562 3.36 -20.79 -0.13
N VAL A 563 2.59 -19.75 0.03
CA VAL A 563 1.47 -19.40 -0.85
C VAL A 563 1.92 -18.29 -1.79
N VAL A 564 2.01 -18.59 -3.09
CA VAL A 564 2.28 -17.59 -4.12
C VAL A 564 0.99 -17.20 -4.81
N ARG A 565 0.78 -15.90 -4.98
CA ARG A 565 -0.31 -15.35 -5.81
C ARG A 565 0.30 -14.56 -6.96
N CYS A 566 -0.17 -14.85 -8.17
CA CYS A 566 0.11 -14.08 -9.38
C CYS A 566 -1.21 -13.53 -9.89
N ALA A 567 -1.33 -12.22 -10.00
CA ALA A 567 -2.57 -11.56 -10.38
C ALA A 567 -2.34 -10.46 -11.43
N ALA A 568 -3.34 -10.25 -12.28
CA ALA A 568 -3.37 -9.11 -13.18
C ALA A 568 -3.41 -7.80 -12.39
N PHE A 569 -4.17 -7.82 -11.30
CA PHE A 569 -4.34 -6.71 -10.37
C PHE A 569 -4.78 -7.20 -9.00
N GLN A 570 -4.60 -6.34 -8.03
CA GLN A 570 -5.20 -6.38 -6.72
C GLN A 570 -5.75 -4.98 -6.42
N ARG A 571 -6.97 -4.89 -5.89
CA ARG A 571 -7.58 -3.63 -5.46
C ARG A 571 -6.66 -2.88 -4.50
N GLY A 572 -6.63 -1.55 -4.59
CA GLY A 572 -5.94 -0.69 -3.65
C GLY A 572 -6.35 -0.95 -2.19
N VAL A 573 -5.50 -0.58 -1.25
CA VAL A 573 -5.75 -0.79 0.19
C VAL A 573 -6.56 0.34 0.82
N GLY A 574 -6.73 1.47 0.09
CA GLY A 574 -7.39 2.67 0.60
C GLY A 574 -6.48 3.50 1.51
N GLY A 575 -6.96 4.66 1.92
CA GLY A 575 -6.13 5.53 2.72
C GLY A 575 -6.79 6.80 3.23
N ASP A 576 -7.95 7.21 2.72
CA ASP A 576 -8.58 8.46 3.18
C ASP A 576 -9.03 8.35 4.63
N ASN A 577 -9.80 7.30 4.98
CA ASN A 577 -10.15 6.95 6.36
C ASN A 577 -10.42 5.44 6.50
N SER A 578 -10.66 4.97 7.74
CA SER A 578 -10.91 3.56 8.05
C SER A 578 -12.36 3.27 8.51
N TRP A 579 -13.33 4.15 8.21
CA TRP A 579 -14.73 4.04 8.62
C TRP A 579 -15.74 4.39 7.52
N GLY A 580 -15.41 4.17 6.25
CA GLY A 580 -16.34 4.34 5.14
C GLY A 580 -15.72 4.69 3.80
N ALA A 581 -14.53 5.28 3.76
CA ALA A 581 -13.84 5.57 2.52
C ALA A 581 -13.43 4.28 1.80
N LYS A 582 -13.73 4.23 0.50
CA LYS A 582 -13.24 3.17 -0.39
C LYS A 582 -11.89 3.58 -0.97
N PRO A 583 -11.10 2.63 -1.49
CA PRO A 583 -9.97 2.97 -2.37
C PRO A 583 -10.44 3.85 -3.52
N HIS A 584 -9.57 4.72 -4.03
CA HIS A 584 -9.89 5.61 -5.14
C HIS A 584 -10.27 4.79 -6.39
N ALA A 585 -11.19 5.32 -7.20
CA ALA A 585 -11.82 4.58 -8.30
C ALA A 585 -10.84 4.04 -9.34
N ASP A 586 -9.71 4.71 -9.56
CA ASP A 586 -8.63 4.29 -10.45
C ASP A 586 -7.83 3.07 -9.94
N THR A 587 -8.01 2.72 -8.66
CA THR A 587 -7.40 1.56 -8.01
C THR A 587 -8.42 0.47 -7.63
N CYS A 588 -9.69 0.66 -8.03
CA CYS A 588 -10.74 -0.34 -8.02
C CYS A 588 -10.87 -0.95 -9.42
N PHE A 589 -10.43 -2.18 -9.58
CA PHE A 589 -10.34 -2.82 -10.90
C PHE A 589 -11.55 -3.68 -11.20
N ALA A 590 -11.98 -3.64 -12.45
CA ALA A 590 -13.06 -4.46 -12.97
C ALA A 590 -12.59 -5.34 -14.13
N VAL A 591 -13.28 -6.45 -14.29
CA VAL A 591 -13.16 -7.35 -15.44
C VAL A 591 -14.43 -7.31 -16.28
N GLU A 592 -14.29 -7.52 -17.57
CA GLU A 592 -15.39 -7.70 -18.52
C GLU A 592 -15.12 -8.87 -19.43
N LYS A 593 -16.12 -9.32 -20.19
CA LYS A 593 -15.97 -10.45 -21.09
C LYS A 593 -14.82 -10.26 -22.05
N GLY A 594 -13.84 -11.18 -22.00
CA GLY A 594 -12.61 -11.15 -22.80
C GLY A 594 -11.41 -10.56 -22.04
N THR A 595 -11.59 -9.98 -20.86
CA THR A 595 -10.45 -9.61 -20.00
C THR A 595 -9.59 -10.83 -19.74
N SER A 596 -8.30 -10.74 -20.03
CA SER A 596 -7.38 -11.86 -19.86
C SER A 596 -6.16 -11.47 -19.06
N PHE A 597 -5.71 -12.39 -18.21
CA PHE A 597 -4.44 -12.31 -17.51
C PHE A 597 -3.50 -13.38 -18.03
N ARG A 598 -2.31 -12.96 -18.42
CA ARG A 598 -1.29 -13.84 -18.96
C ARG A 598 0.01 -13.72 -18.21
N PHE A 599 0.56 -14.85 -17.79
CA PHE A 599 1.89 -14.96 -17.21
C PHE A 599 2.45 -16.35 -17.49
N MET A 600 3.71 -16.58 -17.15
CA MET A 600 4.42 -17.82 -17.38
C MET A 600 4.99 -18.38 -16.10
N ILE A 601 4.98 -19.71 -15.96
CA ILE A 601 5.81 -20.43 -14.99
C ILE A 601 6.92 -21.21 -15.70
N GLN A 602 8.06 -21.35 -15.03
CA GLN A 602 9.23 -22.02 -15.59
C GLN A 602 10.09 -22.66 -14.51
N LYS A 603 10.92 -23.64 -14.96
CA LYS A 603 11.93 -24.31 -14.14
C LYS A 603 13.08 -23.39 -13.79
#